data_ee51d4aeebbe8b2c3b50c0eaffb63d90
#
_entry.id   ee51d4aeebbe8b2c3b50c0eaffb63d90
#
_cell.length_a   1.000
_cell.length_b   1.000
_cell.length_c   1.000
_cell.angle_alpha   90.00
_cell.angle_beta   90.00
_cell.angle_gamma   90.00
#
_symmetry.space_group_name_H-M   'P 1'
#
loop_
_entity.id
_entity.type
_entity.pdbx_description
1 polymer ?
#
loop_
_entity_poly.entity_id
_entity_poly.type
_entity_poly.pdbx_seq_one_letter_code
_entity_poly.pdbx_strand_id
1 'polypeptide(L)'
;MASLVFSFRKLSLFFHTTRVISCQESCAVLSRSFFSTHIVGDEPILVRDFIHSALYDANHGYFAQRSRSVGVMERSIKFNQLEGRKAYMIYLDKIYKQSDMSWFTPVELFKPWYAHGIAEAIMRTANLSVPLKIYEIGGGSGTCAKGIMDYIMLNAPTRVYNNMTYTSVEISPSLAEIQRQTVGEVRSHQSKFSVECRDAADLSGWGEVKEQPCWVIMLEVLDNLPHDLIYSENQVSSWMEVWVEKQLERESLVELYKPLQDPLIKRCVEIVNFNENDQAKSSLLSKAKGVWSRAFPKPRKCWLPTGCLNLLEVLHRVLPKMSLIASDFSYLPDVRIAGERAPLVSTKAHGSSSDYESYLDAKGDADIFFPTDFLLLEQIDHYCSGWLKLHGDKPKTGKKRRTIILDTSSFMEEFGLPSKTRLKDGYNPLLDDFKNTKFYLSVPTHNIK
;
A
#
# COMPACT_ATOMS: atom_id res chain seq x y z
N MET A 1 -0.90 10.10 3.03
CA MET A 1 -0.07 10.24 4.25
C MET A 1 1.19 11.04 4.01
N ALA A 2 2.07 10.69 3.07
CA ALA A 2 3.31 11.43 2.84
C ALA A 2 3.11 12.94 2.61
N SER A 3 2.07 13.40 1.91
CA SER A 3 1.79 14.83 1.72
C SER A 3 1.28 15.51 2.99
N LEU A 4 0.51 14.83 3.81
CA LEU A 4 0.09 15.29 5.13
C LEU A 4 1.27 15.33 6.11
N VAL A 5 2.15 14.34 6.11
CA VAL A 5 3.40 14.31 6.89
C VAL A 5 4.31 15.48 6.51
N PHE A 6 4.43 15.80 5.22
CA PHE A 6 5.21 16.92 4.72
C PHE A 6 4.63 18.27 5.16
N SER A 7 3.31 18.42 5.16
CA SER A 7 2.62 19.61 5.64
C SER A 7 2.80 19.82 7.15
N PHE A 8 2.77 18.73 7.94
CA PHE A 8 3.04 18.77 9.38
C PHE A 8 4.49 19.09 9.71
N ARG A 9 5.47 18.57 8.96
CA ARG A 9 6.89 18.91 9.14
C ARG A 9 7.15 20.40 8.89
N LYS A 10 6.57 21.00 7.86
CA LYS A 10 6.68 22.45 7.62
C LYS A 10 6.06 23.29 8.74
N LEU A 11 4.95 22.86 9.31
CA LEU A 11 4.32 23.56 10.45
C LEU A 11 5.16 23.43 11.74
N SER A 12 5.73 22.26 12.01
CA SER A 12 6.63 22.05 13.16
C SER A 12 7.89 22.91 13.08
N LEU A 13 8.46 23.09 11.90
CA LEU A 13 9.62 23.97 11.69
C LEU A 13 9.30 25.46 11.86
N PHE A 14 8.07 25.90 11.59
CA PHE A 14 7.67 27.29 11.78
C PHE A 14 7.41 27.67 13.26
N PHE A 15 7.13 26.71 14.13
CA PHE A 15 6.89 26.96 15.55
C PHE A 15 8.11 26.77 16.46
N HIS A 16 9.28 26.34 15.94
CA HIS A 16 10.48 26.08 16.70
C HIS A 16 11.53 27.19 16.69
N THR A 17 11.23 28.40 16.16
CA THR A 17 12.17 29.53 16.15
C THR A 17 11.92 30.57 17.24
N THR A 18 11.38 30.19 18.38
CA THR A 18 11.47 31.05 19.59
C THR A 18 11.39 30.19 20.86
N ARG A 19 12.50 29.69 21.32
CA ARG A 19 12.98 29.73 22.71
C ARG A 19 14.32 29.04 22.87
N VAL A 20 15.22 29.83 23.37
CA VAL A 20 16.62 29.58 23.63
C VAL A 20 16.78 28.93 25.01
N ILE A 21 17.71 27.98 25.05
CA ILE A 21 18.61 27.57 26.15
C ILE A 21 17.98 27.24 27.51
N SER A 22 18.05 25.97 27.88
CA SER A 22 18.71 25.56 29.11
C SER A 22 19.16 24.09 29.04
N CYS A 23 20.39 23.92 29.42
CA CYS A 23 21.17 22.73 29.59
C CYS A 23 20.50 21.70 30.51
N GLN A 24 20.44 20.44 30.05
CA GLN A 24 20.71 19.28 30.94
C GLN A 24 20.93 18.06 30.03
N GLU A 25 22.20 17.81 29.74
CA GLU A 25 22.68 16.46 29.47
C GLU A 25 22.51 15.66 30.75
N SER A 26 21.80 14.57 30.70
CA SER A 26 22.13 13.32 31.36
C SER A 26 20.96 12.33 31.29
N CYS A 27 21.32 11.06 31.01
CA CYS A 27 20.46 9.86 31.10
C CYS A 27 19.42 9.62 30.01
N ALA A 28 19.89 9.32 28.80
CA ALA A 28 19.13 8.51 27.85
C ALA A 28 20.06 7.51 27.13
N VAL A 29 20.92 6.86 27.89
CA VAL A 29 21.67 5.68 27.43
C VAL A 29 21.29 4.58 28.40
N LEU A 30 20.20 3.87 28.12
CA LEU A 30 19.87 2.53 28.63
C LEU A 30 18.43 2.15 28.24
N SER A 31 18.22 1.85 26.95
CA SER A 31 17.21 0.90 26.50
C SER A 31 17.37 0.58 24.99
N ARG A 32 18.60 0.57 24.50
CA ARG A 32 18.93 -0.03 23.21
C ARG A 32 19.54 -1.39 23.43
N SER A 33 18.73 -2.34 23.80
CA SER A 33 19.16 -3.74 23.67
C SER A 33 17.95 -4.65 23.85
N PHE A 34 17.92 -5.67 23.07
CA PHE A 34 17.17 -6.92 23.11
C PHE A 34 16.17 -7.22 21.98
N PHE A 35 15.90 -6.34 21.00
CA PHE A 35 14.97 -6.71 19.92
C PHE A 35 15.61 -7.10 18.59
N SER A 36 16.93 -7.07 18.46
CA SER A 36 17.60 -7.18 17.14
C SER A 36 17.91 -8.61 16.67
N THR A 37 17.67 -9.63 17.47
CA THR A 37 18.19 -10.99 17.20
C THR A 37 17.17 -11.98 16.65
N HIS A 38 15.88 -11.58 16.49
CA HIS A 38 14.82 -12.53 16.15
C HIS A 38 14.37 -12.51 14.69
N ILE A 39 14.57 -11.41 13.95
CA ILE A 39 14.10 -11.29 12.56
C ILE A 39 14.96 -12.13 11.60
N VAL A 40 16.27 -12.13 11.79
CA VAL A 40 17.22 -12.92 11.00
C VAL A 40 17.87 -13.96 11.92
N GLY A 41 17.69 -15.24 11.58
CA GLY A 41 18.33 -16.34 12.28
C GLY A 41 19.82 -16.50 11.89
N ASP A 42 20.33 -17.72 12.00
CA ASP A 42 21.73 -18.04 11.65
C ASP A 42 21.96 -18.08 10.13
N GLU A 43 20.89 -18.34 9.35
CA GLU A 43 20.93 -18.38 7.90
C GLU A 43 20.47 -17.07 7.28
N PRO A 44 21.13 -16.61 6.19
CA PRO A 44 20.69 -15.44 5.44
C PRO A 44 19.29 -15.63 4.85
N ILE A 45 18.49 -14.56 4.83
CA ILE A 45 17.14 -14.53 4.26
C ILE A 45 17.02 -13.51 3.14
N LEU A 46 16.08 -13.69 2.21
CA LEU A 46 15.81 -12.69 1.17
C LEU A 46 15.30 -11.38 1.78
N VAL A 47 15.54 -10.28 1.10
CA VAL A 47 15.09 -8.94 1.57
C VAL A 47 13.58 -8.92 1.77
N ARG A 48 12.78 -9.56 0.89
CA ARG A 48 11.31 -9.65 1.08
C ARG A 48 10.93 -10.38 2.36
N ASP A 49 11.66 -11.45 2.73
CA ASP A 49 11.36 -12.22 3.94
C ASP A 49 11.70 -11.42 5.20
N PHE A 50 12.78 -10.63 5.14
CA PHE A 50 13.14 -9.67 6.19
C PHE A 50 12.04 -8.62 6.37
N ILE A 51 11.58 -8.00 5.28
CA ILE A 51 10.53 -6.97 5.31
C ILE A 51 9.21 -7.58 5.79
N HIS A 52 8.86 -8.76 5.31
CA HIS A 52 7.67 -9.48 5.78
C HIS A 52 7.72 -9.70 7.31
N SER A 53 8.85 -10.17 7.82
CA SER A 53 9.02 -10.39 9.26
C SER A 53 8.96 -9.09 10.04
N ALA A 54 9.63 -8.02 9.57
CA ALA A 54 9.61 -6.71 10.21
C ALA A 54 8.20 -6.09 10.29
N LEU A 55 7.35 -6.35 9.30
CA LEU A 55 5.99 -5.79 9.25
C LEU A 55 4.94 -6.71 9.88
N TYR A 56 5.00 -8.03 9.65
CA TYR A 56 3.87 -8.93 9.86
C TYR A 56 4.12 -10.10 10.82
N ASP A 57 5.34 -10.31 11.32
CA ASP A 57 5.55 -11.37 12.30
C ASP A 57 4.61 -11.20 13.51
N ALA A 58 3.98 -12.31 13.92
CA ALA A 58 2.93 -12.29 14.95
C ALA A 58 3.43 -11.80 16.32
N ASN A 59 4.73 -11.93 16.61
CA ASN A 59 5.31 -11.61 17.91
C ASN A 59 6.01 -10.25 17.94
N HIS A 60 6.61 -9.83 16.82
CA HIS A 60 7.44 -8.63 16.78
C HIS A 60 7.20 -7.72 15.56
N GLY A 61 6.34 -8.10 14.63
CA GLY A 61 6.03 -7.30 13.46
C GLY A 61 5.32 -6.00 13.81
N TYR A 62 5.58 -4.97 13.02
CA TYR A 62 5.01 -3.62 13.21
C TYR A 62 3.48 -3.63 13.36
N PHE A 63 2.77 -4.35 12.48
CA PHE A 63 1.31 -4.45 12.51
C PHE A 63 0.77 -5.39 13.59
N ALA A 64 1.62 -6.24 14.18
CA ALA A 64 1.24 -7.12 15.28
C ALA A 64 1.40 -6.44 16.65
N GLN A 65 2.51 -5.72 16.86
CA GLN A 65 2.83 -5.10 18.15
C GLN A 65 1.97 -3.88 18.47
N ARG A 66 1.54 -3.14 17.45
CA ARG A 66 0.78 -1.91 17.66
C ARG A 66 -0.70 -2.16 17.41
N SER A 67 -1.45 -2.38 18.50
CA SER A 67 -2.92 -2.43 18.46
C SER A 67 -3.57 -1.17 17.85
N ARG A 68 -2.77 -0.16 17.52
CA ARG A 68 -3.18 1.15 16.99
C ARG A 68 -2.30 1.59 15.81
N SER A 69 -1.83 0.66 14.98
CA SER A 69 -1.09 0.97 13.74
C SER A 69 -1.96 1.81 12.77
N VAL A 70 -3.26 1.54 12.73
CA VAL A 70 -4.25 2.29 11.95
C VAL A 70 -5.15 3.08 12.89
N GLY A 71 -5.21 4.41 12.69
CA GLY A 71 -6.03 5.30 13.50
C GLY A 71 -7.52 5.17 13.18
N VAL A 72 -8.36 5.19 14.22
CA VAL A 72 -9.81 5.24 14.11
C VAL A 72 -10.30 6.58 14.64
N MET A 73 -11.02 7.33 13.83
CA MET A 73 -11.63 8.59 14.26
C MET A 73 -12.98 8.35 14.91
N GLU A 74 -13.22 8.94 16.08
CA GLU A 74 -14.51 8.85 16.75
C GLU A 74 -15.66 9.44 15.92
N ARG A 75 -15.40 10.53 15.20
CA ARG A 75 -16.41 11.27 14.41
C ARG A 75 -15.87 11.70 13.07
N SER A 76 -16.77 11.79 12.08
CA SER A 76 -16.45 12.36 10.76
C SER A 76 -16.16 13.85 10.86
N ILE A 77 -15.20 14.33 10.08
CA ILE A 77 -14.87 15.75 9.96
C ILE A 77 -16.02 16.48 9.28
N LYS A 78 -16.47 17.60 9.86
CA LYS A 78 -17.47 18.47 9.27
C LYS A 78 -16.78 19.56 8.44
N PHE A 79 -16.34 19.20 7.24
CA PHE A 79 -15.54 20.06 6.36
C PHE A 79 -16.19 21.42 6.10
N ASN A 80 -17.48 21.46 5.87
CA ASN A 80 -18.26 22.68 5.63
C ASN A 80 -18.33 23.65 6.83
N GLN A 81 -17.82 23.26 8.00
CA GLN A 81 -17.73 24.11 9.19
C GLN A 81 -16.33 24.73 9.34
N LEU A 82 -15.34 24.27 8.59
CA LEU A 82 -13.98 24.77 8.64
C LEU A 82 -13.80 25.94 7.67
N GLU A 83 -13.20 27.04 8.14
CA GLU A 83 -13.07 28.29 7.39
C GLU A 83 -12.14 28.20 6.19
N GLY A 84 -11.14 27.30 6.24
CA GLY A 84 -10.19 27.10 5.15
C GLY A 84 -9.04 26.19 5.55
N ARG A 85 -8.05 26.07 4.65
CA ARG A 85 -6.92 25.14 4.81
C ARG A 85 -6.22 25.26 6.17
N LYS A 86 -5.99 26.49 6.65
CA LYS A 86 -5.34 26.71 7.96
C LYS A 86 -6.15 26.12 9.12
N ALA A 87 -7.47 26.31 9.10
CA ALA A 87 -8.36 25.76 10.13
C ALA A 87 -8.38 24.23 10.08
N TYR A 88 -8.37 23.64 8.89
CA TYR A 88 -8.26 22.19 8.69
C TYR A 88 -6.94 21.64 9.24
N MET A 89 -5.80 22.29 8.96
CA MET A 89 -4.50 21.85 9.47
C MET A 89 -4.41 21.92 11.00
N ILE A 90 -4.96 22.97 11.61
CA ILE A 90 -5.04 23.09 13.10
C ILE A 90 -5.91 21.97 13.67
N TYR A 91 -7.04 21.66 13.01
CA TYR A 91 -7.94 20.59 13.42
C TYR A 91 -7.24 19.22 13.37
N LEU A 92 -6.51 18.92 12.29
CA LEU A 92 -5.73 17.69 12.17
C LEU A 92 -4.63 17.60 13.22
N ASP A 93 -3.85 18.66 13.43
CA ASP A 93 -2.80 18.71 14.45
C ASP A 93 -3.35 18.38 15.84
N LYS A 94 -4.53 18.91 16.16
CA LYS A 94 -5.23 18.58 17.41
C LYS A 94 -5.58 17.11 17.52
N ILE A 95 -6.12 16.51 16.45
CA ILE A 95 -6.46 15.07 16.43
C ILE A 95 -5.20 14.22 16.63
N TYR A 96 -4.13 14.50 15.89
CA TYR A 96 -2.88 13.76 15.99
C TYR A 96 -2.19 13.90 17.39
N LYS A 97 -2.33 15.05 18.02
CA LYS A 97 -1.81 15.25 19.40
C LYS A 97 -2.64 14.54 20.47
N GLN A 98 -3.92 14.36 20.24
CA GLN A 98 -4.83 13.69 21.17
C GLN A 98 -4.83 12.17 21.01
N SER A 99 -4.44 11.68 19.84
CA SER A 99 -4.38 10.25 19.54
C SER A 99 -2.91 9.79 19.58
N ASP A 100 -2.65 8.71 20.31
CA ASP A 100 -1.35 8.02 20.25
C ASP A 100 -1.28 7.11 19.00
N MET A 101 -1.77 7.64 17.86
CA MET A 101 -1.88 6.93 16.61
C MET A 101 -0.74 7.30 15.67
N SER A 102 -0.25 6.32 14.90
CA SER A 102 0.78 6.58 13.91
C SER A 102 0.19 7.37 12.75
N TRP A 103 -0.91 6.88 12.14
CA TRP A 103 -1.47 7.45 10.92
C TRP A 103 -2.99 7.32 10.88
N PHE A 104 -3.66 8.30 10.24
CA PHE A 104 -5.03 8.17 9.78
C PHE A 104 -5.03 8.02 8.27
N THR A 105 -5.68 6.97 7.78
CA THR A 105 -5.86 6.73 6.34
C THR A 105 -6.81 7.75 5.72
N PRO A 106 -6.79 8.00 4.39
CA PRO A 106 -7.81 8.78 3.69
C PRO A 106 -9.23 8.27 3.96
N VAL A 107 -9.40 6.95 4.09
CA VAL A 107 -10.68 6.34 4.45
C VAL A 107 -11.22 6.87 5.77
N GLU A 108 -10.38 6.99 6.79
CA GLU A 108 -10.77 7.52 8.10
C GLU A 108 -10.97 9.03 8.09
N LEU A 109 -10.05 9.77 7.47
CA LEU A 109 -10.12 11.23 7.42
C LEU A 109 -11.36 11.75 6.67
N PHE A 110 -11.76 11.05 5.61
CA PHE A 110 -12.87 11.46 4.74
C PHE A 110 -14.10 10.56 4.83
N LYS A 111 -14.24 9.83 5.94
CA LYS A 111 -15.43 9.01 6.13
C LYS A 111 -16.71 9.83 6.22
N PRO A 112 -17.84 9.41 5.61
CA PRO A 112 -17.97 8.20 4.79
C PRO A 112 -17.65 8.43 3.31
N TRP A 113 -17.29 9.63 2.88
CA TRP A 113 -17.28 10.10 1.48
C TRP A 113 -16.26 9.36 0.61
N TYR A 114 -15.11 8.96 1.18
CA TYR A 114 -14.11 8.17 0.46
C TYR A 114 -14.66 6.79 0.06
N ALA A 115 -15.24 6.07 1.02
CA ALA A 115 -15.88 4.77 0.78
C ALA A 115 -17.09 4.88 -0.17
N HIS A 116 -17.84 5.98 -0.11
CA HIS A 116 -18.97 6.23 -1.02
C HIS A 116 -18.51 6.36 -2.48
N GLY A 117 -17.36 7.02 -2.75
CA GLY A 117 -16.80 7.09 -4.10
C GLY A 117 -16.43 5.71 -4.64
N ILE A 118 -15.84 4.86 -3.80
CA ILE A 118 -15.50 3.47 -4.18
C ILE A 118 -16.77 2.66 -4.45
N ALA A 119 -17.78 2.78 -3.58
CA ALA A 119 -19.05 2.11 -3.76
C ALA A 119 -19.76 2.52 -5.06
N GLU A 120 -19.74 3.80 -5.40
CA GLU A 120 -20.30 4.32 -6.65
C GLU A 120 -19.56 3.78 -7.88
N ALA A 121 -18.23 3.73 -7.84
CA ALA A 121 -17.43 3.15 -8.92
C ALA A 121 -17.79 1.68 -9.15
N ILE A 122 -17.98 0.91 -8.08
CA ILE A 122 -18.44 -0.49 -8.15
C ILE A 122 -19.86 -0.54 -8.74
N MET A 123 -20.79 0.26 -8.24
CA MET A 123 -22.20 0.25 -8.67
C MET A 123 -22.37 0.60 -10.15
N ARG A 124 -21.57 1.54 -10.68
CA ARG A 124 -21.61 1.92 -12.11
C ARG A 124 -20.97 0.89 -13.02
N THR A 125 -20.09 0.04 -12.49
CA THR A 125 -19.29 -0.89 -13.31
C THR A 125 -19.73 -2.33 -13.20
N ALA A 126 -20.30 -2.72 -12.04
CA ALA A 126 -20.71 -4.09 -11.76
C ALA A 126 -21.96 -4.51 -12.52
N ASN A 127 -22.02 -5.79 -12.91
CA ASN A 127 -23.27 -6.39 -13.33
C ASN A 127 -24.16 -6.71 -12.11
N LEU A 128 -25.11 -5.83 -11.81
CA LEU A 128 -26.01 -5.96 -10.68
C LEU A 128 -27.13 -7.00 -10.86
N SER A 129 -27.15 -7.74 -11.98
CA SER A 129 -28.05 -8.87 -12.17
C SER A 129 -27.60 -10.13 -11.46
N VAL A 130 -26.33 -10.19 -11.05
CA VAL A 130 -25.74 -11.27 -10.24
C VAL A 130 -25.46 -10.77 -8.83
N PRO A 131 -25.39 -11.68 -7.81
CA PRO A 131 -25.00 -11.28 -6.47
C PRO A 131 -23.67 -10.55 -6.43
N LEU A 132 -23.65 -9.38 -5.81
CA LEU A 132 -22.42 -8.59 -5.66
C LEU A 132 -21.53 -9.22 -4.60
N LYS A 133 -20.31 -9.60 -4.98
CA LYS A 133 -19.28 -10.12 -4.09
C LYS A 133 -18.11 -9.18 -4.02
N ILE A 134 -17.71 -8.80 -2.82
CA ILE A 134 -16.59 -7.90 -2.56
C ILE A 134 -15.61 -8.62 -1.63
N TYR A 135 -14.35 -8.59 -1.99
CA TYR A 135 -13.22 -8.94 -1.15
C TYR A 135 -12.40 -7.67 -0.90
N GLU A 136 -12.14 -7.35 0.34
CA GLU A 136 -11.23 -6.27 0.73
C GLU A 136 -9.98 -6.88 1.35
N ILE A 137 -8.82 -6.58 0.79
CA ILE A 137 -7.54 -7.02 1.34
C ILE A 137 -7.00 -5.90 2.24
N GLY A 138 -6.70 -6.23 3.49
CA GLY A 138 -6.16 -5.26 4.44
C GLY A 138 -7.20 -4.18 4.80
N GLY A 139 -8.37 -4.58 5.29
CA GLY A 139 -9.51 -3.67 5.57
C GLY A 139 -9.30 -2.68 6.72
N GLY A 140 -8.11 -2.67 7.36
CA GLY A 140 -7.76 -1.74 8.42
C GLY A 140 -8.78 -1.72 9.57
N SER A 141 -9.41 -0.57 9.82
CA SER A 141 -10.44 -0.40 10.86
C SER A 141 -11.82 -0.94 10.49
N GLY A 142 -12.05 -1.36 9.24
CA GLY A 142 -13.38 -1.73 8.72
C GLY A 142 -14.26 -0.54 8.31
N THR A 143 -13.74 0.68 8.41
CA THR A 143 -14.49 1.90 8.05
C THR A 143 -14.86 1.93 6.56
N CYS A 144 -13.97 1.44 5.67
CA CYS A 144 -14.27 1.35 4.25
C CYS A 144 -15.40 0.36 3.99
N ALA A 145 -15.29 -0.86 4.51
CA ALA A 145 -16.33 -1.90 4.38
C ALA A 145 -17.70 -1.39 4.83
N LYS A 146 -17.75 -0.79 6.04
CA LYS A 146 -18.98 -0.20 6.58
C LYS A 146 -19.53 0.87 5.65
N GLY A 147 -18.69 1.82 5.21
CA GLY A 147 -19.12 2.92 4.34
C GLY A 147 -19.64 2.44 2.96
N ILE A 148 -19.00 1.44 2.36
CA ILE A 148 -19.45 0.82 1.10
C ILE A 148 -20.80 0.12 1.29
N MET A 149 -20.93 -0.67 2.36
CA MET A 149 -22.17 -1.40 2.64
C MET A 149 -23.33 -0.46 2.98
N ASP A 150 -23.08 0.60 3.74
CA ASP A 150 -24.05 1.67 4.03
C ASP A 150 -24.51 2.34 2.71
N TYR A 151 -23.56 2.66 1.82
CA TYR A 151 -23.88 3.28 0.53
C TYR A 151 -24.74 2.38 -0.34
N ILE A 152 -24.38 1.10 -0.48
CA ILE A 152 -25.13 0.12 -1.28
C ILE A 152 -26.51 -0.10 -0.68
N MET A 153 -26.65 -0.17 0.64
CA MET A 153 -27.93 -0.32 1.33
C MET A 153 -28.88 0.84 1.01
N LEU A 154 -28.36 2.07 0.92
CA LEU A 154 -29.16 3.29 0.73
C LEU A 154 -29.44 3.59 -0.75
N ASN A 155 -28.53 3.25 -1.67
CA ASN A 155 -28.58 3.73 -3.05
C ASN A 155 -28.79 2.62 -4.10
N ALA A 156 -28.59 1.34 -3.74
CA ALA A 156 -28.83 0.23 -4.65
C ALA A 156 -30.26 -0.32 -4.53
N PRO A 157 -30.76 -1.01 -5.57
CA PRO A 157 -31.98 -1.81 -5.42
C PRO A 157 -31.85 -2.79 -4.26
N THR A 158 -32.89 -2.91 -3.43
CA THR A 158 -32.90 -3.74 -2.20
C THR A 158 -32.39 -5.17 -2.44
N ARG A 159 -32.69 -5.77 -3.60
CA ARG A 159 -32.19 -7.09 -3.99
C ARG A 159 -30.65 -7.18 -4.04
N VAL A 160 -29.97 -6.09 -4.45
CA VAL A 160 -28.50 -6.05 -4.57
C VAL A 160 -27.89 -6.12 -3.18
N TYR A 161 -28.35 -5.26 -2.28
CA TYR A 161 -27.89 -5.27 -0.89
C TYR A 161 -28.23 -6.59 -0.17
N ASN A 162 -29.44 -7.13 -0.37
CA ASN A 162 -29.86 -8.35 0.32
C ASN A 162 -29.03 -9.58 -0.09
N ASN A 163 -28.55 -9.63 -1.33
CA ASN A 163 -27.80 -10.76 -1.88
C ASN A 163 -26.29 -10.52 -1.94
N MET A 164 -25.79 -9.37 -1.47
CA MET A 164 -24.35 -9.10 -1.47
C MET A 164 -23.63 -9.88 -0.37
N THR A 165 -22.34 -10.12 -0.60
CA THR A 165 -21.40 -10.59 0.41
C THR A 165 -20.17 -9.71 0.39
N TYR A 166 -19.66 -9.41 1.57
CA TYR A 166 -18.44 -8.64 1.77
C TYR A 166 -17.51 -9.45 2.66
N THR A 167 -16.33 -9.79 2.16
CA THR A 167 -15.32 -10.55 2.90
C THR A 167 -14.06 -9.71 3.00
N SER A 168 -13.68 -9.37 4.22
CA SER A 168 -12.35 -8.79 4.47
C SER A 168 -11.34 -9.90 4.71
N VAL A 169 -10.17 -9.80 4.08
CA VAL A 169 -9.01 -10.69 4.31
C VAL A 169 -7.96 -9.86 5.01
N GLU A 170 -7.70 -10.18 6.27
CA GLU A 170 -6.86 -9.37 7.16
C GLU A 170 -5.79 -10.22 7.83
N ILE A 171 -4.53 -9.81 7.72
CA ILE A 171 -3.40 -10.56 8.31
C ILE A 171 -3.29 -10.31 9.82
N SER A 172 -3.70 -9.14 10.31
CA SER A 172 -3.64 -8.77 11.73
C SER A 172 -4.88 -9.26 12.48
N PRO A 173 -4.75 -10.15 13.49
CA PRO A 173 -5.88 -10.59 14.31
C PRO A 173 -6.58 -9.45 15.04
N SER A 174 -5.82 -8.45 15.50
CA SER A 174 -6.36 -7.29 16.20
C SER A 174 -7.21 -6.40 15.29
N LEU A 175 -6.74 -6.14 14.06
CA LEU A 175 -7.51 -5.39 13.07
C LEU A 175 -8.73 -6.18 12.59
N ALA A 176 -8.62 -7.50 12.42
CA ALA A 176 -9.75 -8.35 12.09
C ALA A 176 -10.89 -8.26 13.11
N GLU A 177 -10.56 -8.16 14.41
CA GLU A 177 -11.56 -7.97 15.45
C GLU A 177 -12.18 -6.58 15.43
N ILE A 178 -11.38 -5.53 15.22
CA ILE A 178 -11.87 -4.16 15.05
C ILE A 178 -12.84 -4.06 13.87
N GLN A 179 -12.54 -4.70 12.75
CA GLN A 179 -13.41 -4.74 11.57
C GLN A 179 -14.77 -5.37 11.88
N ARG A 180 -14.79 -6.51 12.60
CA ARG A 180 -16.05 -7.15 13.01
C ARG A 180 -16.89 -6.22 13.88
N GLN A 181 -16.27 -5.50 14.79
CA GLN A 181 -16.97 -4.55 15.67
C GLN A 181 -17.49 -3.35 14.87
N THR A 182 -16.65 -2.72 14.05
CA THR A 182 -17.00 -1.53 13.26
C THR A 182 -18.16 -1.79 12.30
N VAL A 183 -18.10 -2.87 11.54
CA VAL A 183 -19.17 -3.23 10.59
C VAL A 183 -20.39 -3.77 11.34
N GLY A 184 -20.18 -4.50 12.45
CA GLY A 184 -21.21 -5.05 13.32
C GLY A 184 -22.10 -4.03 14.03
N GLU A 185 -21.69 -2.74 14.09
CA GLU A 185 -22.54 -1.65 14.57
C GLU A 185 -23.86 -1.55 13.78
N VAL A 186 -23.86 -1.94 12.52
CA VAL A 186 -25.05 -1.97 11.67
C VAL A 186 -25.58 -3.40 11.59
N ARG A 187 -26.65 -3.69 12.34
CA ARG A 187 -27.20 -5.05 12.47
C ARG A 187 -27.49 -5.74 11.12
N SER A 188 -27.94 -4.99 10.11
CA SER A 188 -28.24 -5.54 8.78
C SER A 188 -27.00 -5.96 7.99
N HIS A 189 -25.80 -5.49 8.38
CA HIS A 189 -24.53 -5.85 7.75
C HIS A 189 -24.01 -7.21 8.26
N GLN A 190 -24.30 -7.56 9.51
CA GLN A 190 -23.70 -8.72 10.18
C GLN A 190 -23.86 -10.05 9.41
N SER A 191 -24.99 -10.24 8.73
CA SER A 191 -25.22 -11.46 7.93
C SER A 191 -24.54 -11.46 6.56
N LYS A 192 -23.94 -10.35 6.14
CA LYS A 192 -23.34 -10.15 4.81
C LYS A 192 -21.84 -9.91 4.88
N PHE A 193 -21.32 -9.60 6.06
CA PHE A 193 -19.92 -9.29 6.30
C PHE A 193 -19.21 -10.44 7.02
N SER A 194 -18.02 -10.77 6.55
CA SER A 194 -17.13 -11.73 7.20
C SER A 194 -15.67 -11.23 7.17
N VAL A 195 -14.89 -11.65 8.15
CA VAL A 195 -13.44 -11.39 8.19
C VAL A 195 -12.73 -12.74 8.26
N GLU A 196 -11.86 -12.97 7.26
CA GLU A 196 -10.93 -14.09 7.22
C GLU A 196 -9.56 -13.59 7.70
N CYS A 197 -9.14 -14.05 8.89
CA CYS A 197 -7.84 -13.65 9.45
C CYS A 197 -6.73 -14.55 8.87
N ARG A 198 -6.06 -14.08 7.84
CA ARG A 198 -4.99 -14.79 7.12
C ARG A 198 -4.23 -13.90 6.16
N ASP A 199 -3.08 -14.37 5.69
CA ASP A 199 -2.35 -13.73 4.60
C ASP A 199 -3.08 -13.96 3.25
N ALA A 200 -3.37 -12.87 2.54
CA ALA A 200 -4.00 -12.92 1.22
C ALA A 200 -3.04 -13.47 0.13
N ALA A 201 -1.74 -13.36 0.34
CA ALA A 201 -0.71 -13.88 -0.57
C ALA A 201 -0.43 -15.38 -0.36
N ASP A 202 -0.98 -15.99 0.68
CA ASP A 202 -0.92 -17.45 0.88
C ASP A 202 -2.06 -18.15 0.13
N LEU A 203 -1.70 -18.86 -0.93
CA LEU A 203 -2.63 -19.62 -1.76
C LEU A 203 -3.42 -20.66 -0.96
N SER A 204 -2.81 -21.30 0.04
CA SER A 204 -3.43 -22.38 0.80
C SER A 204 -4.66 -21.92 1.59
N GLY A 205 -4.65 -20.67 2.03
CA GLY A 205 -5.76 -20.06 2.77
C GLY A 205 -7.03 -19.78 1.95
N TRP A 206 -6.98 -19.86 0.61
CA TRP A 206 -8.14 -19.53 -0.24
C TRP A 206 -9.08 -20.70 -0.54
N GLY A 207 -8.62 -21.94 -0.37
CA GLY A 207 -9.39 -23.13 -0.70
C GLY A 207 -9.62 -23.26 -2.21
N GLU A 208 -10.85 -23.53 -2.62
CA GLU A 208 -11.20 -23.75 -4.01
C GLU A 208 -11.29 -22.45 -4.83
N VAL A 209 -11.07 -22.57 -6.16
CA VAL A 209 -11.23 -21.47 -7.14
C VAL A 209 -12.68 -20.98 -7.16
N LYS A 210 -12.86 -19.68 -7.08
CA LYS A 210 -14.19 -19.02 -7.05
C LYS A 210 -14.49 -18.39 -8.41
N GLU A 211 -15.23 -19.13 -9.23
CA GLU A 211 -15.58 -18.76 -10.61
C GLU A 211 -16.61 -17.62 -10.75
N GLN A 212 -17.14 -17.10 -9.65
CA GLN A 212 -18.12 -16.02 -9.71
C GLN A 212 -17.43 -14.65 -9.86
N PRO A 213 -18.01 -13.72 -10.66
CA PRO A 213 -17.54 -12.35 -10.69
C PRO A 213 -17.50 -11.73 -9.29
N CYS A 214 -16.44 -11.03 -8.98
CA CYS A 214 -16.29 -10.34 -7.71
C CYS A 214 -15.45 -9.06 -7.88
N TRP A 215 -15.47 -8.22 -6.87
CA TRP A 215 -14.58 -7.07 -6.74
C TRP A 215 -13.53 -7.36 -5.67
N VAL A 216 -12.31 -6.99 -5.96
CA VAL A 216 -11.22 -6.97 -4.98
C VAL A 216 -10.85 -5.52 -4.74
N ILE A 217 -10.77 -5.12 -3.48
CA ILE A 217 -10.41 -3.77 -3.05
C ILE A 217 -9.09 -3.85 -2.27
N MET A 218 -8.12 -3.00 -2.62
CA MET A 218 -6.85 -2.84 -1.92
C MET A 218 -6.58 -1.35 -1.75
N LEU A 219 -6.63 -0.84 -0.51
CA LEU A 219 -6.42 0.56 -0.19
C LEU A 219 -5.26 0.68 0.79
N GLU A 220 -4.16 1.31 0.37
CA GLU A 220 -2.94 1.42 1.18
C GLU A 220 -2.48 0.03 1.66
N VAL A 221 -2.33 -0.89 0.71
CA VAL A 221 -1.88 -2.27 0.91
C VAL A 221 -0.63 -2.55 0.09
N LEU A 222 -0.57 -2.03 -1.15
CA LEU A 222 0.51 -2.34 -2.07
C LEU A 222 1.84 -1.76 -1.59
N ASP A 223 1.80 -0.63 -0.91
CA ASP A 223 2.96 0.06 -0.34
C ASP A 223 3.63 -0.73 0.78
N ASN A 224 2.88 -1.55 1.53
CA ASN A 224 3.41 -2.38 2.61
C ASN A 224 3.74 -3.83 2.18
N LEU A 225 3.44 -4.22 0.93
CA LEU A 225 3.81 -5.55 0.45
C LEU A 225 5.34 -5.69 0.37
N PRO A 226 5.89 -6.85 0.79
CA PRO A 226 7.32 -7.06 0.77
C PRO A 226 7.92 -6.92 -0.63
N HIS A 227 9.05 -6.23 -0.72
CA HIS A 227 9.83 -6.05 -1.94
C HIS A 227 11.16 -6.78 -1.83
N ASP A 228 11.69 -7.22 -2.97
CA ASP A 228 13.08 -7.65 -3.06
C ASP A 228 13.96 -6.51 -3.55
N LEU A 229 15.22 -6.56 -3.16
CA LEU A 229 16.26 -5.67 -3.64
C LEU A 229 17.18 -6.44 -4.59
N ILE A 230 17.46 -5.85 -5.75
CA ILE A 230 18.49 -6.33 -6.65
C ILE A 230 19.61 -5.30 -6.77
N TYR A 231 20.83 -5.80 -6.95
CA TYR A 231 22.06 -5.02 -7.04
C TYR A 231 22.83 -5.35 -8.31
N SER A 232 23.46 -4.36 -8.89
CA SER A 232 24.44 -4.53 -9.97
C SER A 232 25.59 -3.58 -9.75
N GLU A 233 26.83 -4.07 -9.91
CA GLU A 233 28.04 -3.28 -9.74
C GLU A 233 28.15 -2.10 -10.73
N ASN A 234 27.54 -2.28 -11.90
CA ASN A 234 27.49 -1.27 -12.93
C ASN A 234 26.35 -1.56 -13.91
N GLN A 235 26.18 -0.73 -14.94
CA GLN A 235 25.08 -0.87 -15.90
C GLN A 235 25.20 -2.06 -16.86
N VAL A 236 26.35 -2.71 -16.91
CA VAL A 236 26.64 -3.84 -17.82
C VAL A 236 26.66 -5.18 -17.09
N SER A 237 26.96 -5.16 -15.79
CA SER A 237 27.01 -6.35 -14.95
C SER A 237 25.61 -6.94 -14.75
N SER A 238 25.56 -8.27 -14.64
CA SER A 238 24.33 -9.00 -14.32
C SER A 238 23.76 -8.55 -12.96
N TRP A 239 22.45 -8.59 -12.83
CA TRP A 239 21.79 -8.38 -11.55
C TRP A 239 22.10 -9.50 -10.57
N MET A 240 22.28 -9.15 -9.31
CA MET A 240 22.40 -10.04 -8.16
C MET A 240 21.20 -9.84 -7.24
N GLU A 241 20.71 -10.91 -6.62
CA GLU A 241 19.69 -10.82 -5.57
C GLU A 241 20.35 -10.46 -4.25
N VAL A 242 19.65 -9.68 -3.43
CA VAL A 242 20.14 -9.20 -2.13
C VAL A 242 19.51 -10.03 -1.03
N TRP A 243 20.36 -10.49 -0.12
CA TRP A 243 19.99 -11.22 1.09
C TRP A 243 20.38 -10.40 2.31
N VAL A 244 19.74 -10.66 3.42
CA VAL A 244 20.07 -10.07 4.72
C VAL A 244 20.68 -11.15 5.61
N GLU A 245 21.84 -10.87 6.17
CA GLU A 245 22.50 -11.76 7.12
C GLU A 245 22.87 -11.05 8.41
N LYS A 246 23.00 -11.79 9.50
CA LYS A 246 23.45 -11.30 10.78
C LYS A 246 24.98 -11.42 10.84
N GLN A 247 25.64 -10.29 11.07
CA GLN A 247 27.09 -10.27 11.31
C GLN A 247 27.36 -10.53 12.80
N LEU A 248 27.86 -11.73 13.10
CA LEU A 248 28.01 -12.22 14.49
C LEU A 248 28.90 -11.33 15.36
N GLU A 249 29.97 -10.74 14.76
CA GLU A 249 30.94 -9.91 15.52
C GLU A 249 30.39 -8.55 15.97
N ARG A 250 29.36 -8.01 15.26
CA ARG A 250 28.85 -6.65 15.48
C ARG A 250 27.40 -6.57 15.86
N GLU A 251 26.72 -7.72 15.95
CA GLU A 251 25.24 -7.79 16.14
C GLU A 251 24.45 -6.90 15.14
N SER A 252 25.03 -6.66 13.96
CA SER A 252 24.43 -5.84 12.91
C SER A 252 23.94 -6.69 11.76
N LEU A 253 22.90 -6.20 11.06
CA LEU A 253 22.43 -6.81 9.82
C LEU A 253 23.15 -6.16 8.64
N VAL A 254 23.53 -6.99 7.65
CA VAL A 254 24.23 -6.55 6.46
C VAL A 254 23.63 -7.17 5.20
N GLU A 255 23.82 -6.50 4.07
CA GLU A 255 23.43 -7.03 2.76
C GLU A 255 24.46 -8.01 2.23
N LEU A 256 23.99 -9.16 1.76
CA LEU A 256 24.80 -10.18 1.06
C LEU A 256 24.30 -10.30 -0.38
N TYR A 257 25.22 -10.22 -1.35
CA TYR A 257 24.88 -10.26 -2.77
C TYR A 257 25.14 -11.66 -3.34
N LYS A 258 24.10 -12.28 -3.93
CA LYS A 258 24.18 -13.60 -4.54
C LYS A 258 23.76 -13.55 -6.00
N PRO A 259 24.24 -14.49 -6.86
CA PRO A 259 23.73 -14.62 -8.22
C PRO A 259 22.20 -14.74 -8.23
N LEU A 260 21.54 -14.07 -9.18
CA LEU A 260 20.09 -14.08 -9.31
C LEU A 260 19.57 -15.50 -9.61
N GLN A 261 18.92 -16.13 -8.65
CA GLN A 261 18.41 -17.49 -8.73
C GLN A 261 16.93 -17.61 -8.37
N ASP A 262 16.43 -16.76 -7.48
CA ASP A 262 15.04 -16.80 -7.03
C ASP A 262 14.04 -16.65 -8.20
N PRO A 263 13.08 -17.59 -8.35
CA PRO A 263 12.16 -17.58 -9.49
C PRO A 263 11.21 -16.39 -9.52
N LEU A 264 10.80 -15.88 -8.34
CA LEU A 264 9.88 -14.74 -8.25
C LEU A 264 10.60 -13.44 -8.63
N ILE A 265 11.85 -13.27 -8.15
CA ILE A 265 12.69 -12.12 -8.54
C ILE A 265 12.94 -12.14 -10.05
N LYS A 266 13.30 -13.32 -10.63
CA LYS A 266 13.52 -13.46 -12.08
C LYS A 266 12.29 -13.01 -12.88
N ARG A 267 11.09 -13.51 -12.52
CA ARG A 267 9.85 -13.12 -13.20
C ARG A 267 9.59 -11.62 -13.07
N CYS A 268 9.79 -11.04 -11.89
CA CYS A 268 9.60 -9.62 -11.66
C CYS A 268 10.56 -8.77 -12.52
N VAL A 269 11.83 -9.16 -12.60
CA VAL A 269 12.84 -8.52 -13.47
C VAL A 269 12.43 -8.58 -14.95
N GLU A 270 11.92 -9.70 -15.41
CA GLU A 270 11.46 -9.84 -16.81
C GLU A 270 10.27 -8.92 -17.10
N ILE A 271 9.31 -8.79 -16.18
CA ILE A 271 8.17 -7.86 -16.32
C ILE A 271 8.66 -6.40 -16.35
N VAL A 272 9.59 -6.02 -15.46
CA VAL A 272 10.18 -4.67 -15.43
C VAL A 272 10.93 -4.36 -16.73
N ASN A 273 11.75 -5.27 -17.22
CA ASN A 273 12.52 -5.10 -18.46
C ASN A 273 11.62 -5.00 -19.70
N PHE A 274 10.48 -5.66 -19.71
CA PHE A 274 9.49 -5.54 -20.78
C PHE A 274 8.99 -4.10 -20.90
N ASN A 275 8.76 -3.44 -19.78
CA ASN A 275 8.34 -2.04 -19.71
C ASN A 275 9.41 -1.07 -20.24
N GLU A 276 10.65 -1.24 -19.81
CA GLU A 276 11.76 -0.37 -20.23
C GLU A 276 12.02 -0.44 -21.74
N ASN A 277 11.89 -1.62 -22.35
CA ASN A 277 12.07 -1.81 -23.79
C ASN A 277 11.00 -1.11 -24.63
N ASP A 278 9.76 -1.04 -24.18
CA ASP A 278 8.69 -0.32 -24.87
C ASP A 278 8.82 1.20 -24.74
N GLN A 279 9.30 1.70 -23.60
CA GLN A 279 9.57 3.13 -23.41
C GLN A 279 10.86 3.59 -24.11
N ALA A 280 11.91 2.75 -24.17
CA ALA A 280 13.18 3.09 -24.82
C ALA A 280 13.08 3.23 -26.35
N LYS A 281 12.10 2.62 -26.99
CA LYS A 281 11.83 2.80 -28.43
C LYS A 281 11.39 4.22 -28.79
N SER A 282 11.04 5.05 -27.81
CA SER A 282 10.49 6.40 -28.02
C SER A 282 11.46 7.57 -27.80
N SER A 283 12.71 7.37 -27.36
CA SER A 283 13.60 8.47 -27.00
C SER A 283 15.03 8.35 -27.49
N LEU A 284 15.45 9.32 -28.31
CA LEU A 284 16.87 9.56 -28.74
C LEU A 284 17.79 9.92 -27.54
N LEU A 285 17.25 10.38 -26.42
CA LEU A 285 17.98 10.73 -25.20
C LEU A 285 18.53 9.51 -24.44
N SER A 286 17.93 8.32 -24.62
CA SER A 286 18.40 7.09 -23.97
C SER A 286 19.75 6.63 -24.51
N LYS A 287 20.05 6.89 -25.80
CA LYS A 287 21.34 6.53 -26.43
C LYS A 287 22.50 7.36 -25.87
N ALA A 288 22.28 8.64 -25.58
CA ALA A 288 23.31 9.51 -24.99
C ALA A 288 23.62 9.15 -23.53
N LYS A 289 22.61 8.81 -22.71
CA LYS A 289 22.80 8.31 -21.33
C LYS A 289 23.63 7.02 -21.31
N GLY A 290 23.43 6.10 -22.27
CA GLY A 290 24.15 4.82 -22.33
C GLY A 290 25.66 4.95 -22.60
N VAL A 291 26.13 6.02 -23.27
CA VAL A 291 27.55 6.25 -23.53
C VAL A 291 28.26 6.83 -22.29
N TRP A 292 27.62 7.77 -21.57
CA TRP A 292 28.16 8.35 -20.35
C TRP A 292 28.23 7.34 -19.20
N SER A 293 27.26 6.46 -19.07
CA SER A 293 27.22 5.46 -18.02
C SER A 293 28.27 4.34 -18.17
N ARG A 294 28.74 4.09 -19.42
CA ARG A 294 29.88 3.19 -19.66
C ARG A 294 31.21 3.79 -19.24
N ALA A 295 31.32 5.12 -19.27
CA ALA A 295 32.55 5.82 -18.88
C ALA A 295 32.71 5.99 -17.36
N PHE A 296 31.60 6.00 -16.62
CA PHE A 296 31.58 6.14 -15.16
C PHE A 296 30.60 5.13 -14.55
N PRO A 297 31.03 3.86 -14.37
CA PRO A 297 30.20 2.82 -13.82
C PRO A 297 29.86 3.14 -12.35
N LYS A 298 28.56 3.28 -12.04
CA LYS A 298 28.05 3.42 -10.69
C LYS A 298 27.24 2.18 -10.31
N PRO A 299 27.34 1.72 -9.07
CA PRO A 299 26.47 0.67 -8.57
C PRO A 299 25.00 1.06 -8.71
N ARG A 300 24.17 0.07 -9.02
CA ARG A 300 22.72 0.24 -9.16
C ARG A 300 22.01 -0.64 -8.16
N LYS A 301 21.00 -0.10 -7.50
CA LYS A 301 20.04 -0.82 -6.68
C LYS A 301 18.64 -0.58 -7.22
N CYS A 302 17.81 -1.62 -7.26
CA CYS A 302 16.43 -1.51 -7.70
C CYS A 302 15.53 -2.36 -6.81
N TRP A 303 14.48 -1.77 -6.30
CA TRP A 303 13.46 -2.44 -5.51
C TRP A 303 12.38 -3.00 -6.41
N LEU A 304 12.04 -4.26 -6.22
CA LEU A 304 11.10 -5.01 -7.04
C LEU A 304 9.84 -5.34 -6.23
N PRO A 305 8.65 -5.07 -6.75
CA PRO A 305 7.38 -5.34 -6.05
C PRO A 305 6.99 -6.83 -6.11
N THR A 306 7.88 -7.70 -5.63
CA THR A 306 7.70 -9.16 -5.66
C THR A 306 6.52 -9.63 -4.81
N GLY A 307 6.24 -8.95 -3.68
CA GLY A 307 5.04 -9.19 -2.89
C GLY A 307 3.75 -8.88 -3.65
N CYS A 308 3.73 -7.78 -4.43
CA CYS A 308 2.60 -7.44 -5.28
C CYS A 308 2.40 -8.49 -6.40
N LEU A 309 3.49 -8.93 -7.04
CA LEU A 309 3.44 -9.99 -8.05
C LEU A 309 2.88 -11.28 -7.43
N ASN A 310 3.38 -11.71 -6.28
CA ASN A 310 2.89 -12.91 -5.60
C ASN A 310 1.41 -12.81 -5.22
N LEU A 311 0.98 -11.69 -4.63
CA LEU A 311 -0.42 -11.47 -4.27
C LEU A 311 -1.33 -11.53 -5.50
N LEU A 312 -0.98 -10.85 -6.59
CA LEU A 312 -1.79 -10.85 -7.81
C LEU A 312 -1.77 -12.23 -8.51
N GLU A 313 -0.67 -12.98 -8.49
CA GLU A 313 -0.64 -14.37 -8.97
C GLU A 313 -1.65 -15.24 -8.19
N VAL A 314 -1.70 -15.11 -6.88
CA VAL A 314 -2.68 -15.83 -6.03
C VAL A 314 -4.11 -15.39 -6.34
N LEU A 315 -4.38 -14.08 -6.33
CA LEU A 315 -5.73 -13.55 -6.58
C LEU A 315 -6.26 -13.95 -7.96
N HIS A 316 -5.47 -13.84 -9.03
CA HIS A 316 -5.90 -14.26 -10.37
C HIS A 316 -6.14 -15.77 -10.47
N ARG A 317 -5.40 -16.57 -9.71
CA ARG A 317 -5.58 -18.01 -9.66
C ARG A 317 -6.87 -18.41 -8.96
N VAL A 318 -7.22 -17.75 -7.84
CA VAL A 318 -8.36 -18.14 -7.02
C VAL A 318 -9.65 -17.37 -7.34
N LEU A 319 -9.52 -16.18 -7.91
CA LEU A 319 -10.60 -15.27 -8.31
C LEU A 319 -10.47 -14.86 -9.79
N PRO A 320 -10.52 -15.80 -10.76
CA PRO A 320 -10.17 -15.54 -12.16
C PRO A 320 -11.06 -14.50 -12.85
N LYS A 321 -12.23 -14.19 -12.31
CA LYS A 321 -13.19 -13.21 -12.82
C LYS A 321 -13.27 -11.94 -11.96
N MET A 322 -12.24 -11.69 -11.14
CA MET A 322 -12.22 -10.49 -10.31
C MET A 322 -12.11 -9.21 -11.12
N SER A 323 -12.77 -8.17 -10.66
CA SER A 323 -12.47 -6.78 -10.95
C SER A 323 -11.67 -6.21 -9.77
N LEU A 324 -10.74 -5.29 -10.03
CA LEU A 324 -9.83 -4.76 -9.04
C LEU A 324 -9.99 -3.25 -8.90
N ILE A 325 -10.05 -2.76 -7.67
CA ILE A 325 -9.82 -1.36 -7.31
C ILE A 325 -8.66 -1.34 -6.32
N ALA A 326 -7.58 -0.67 -6.68
CA ALA A 326 -6.46 -0.43 -5.78
C ALA A 326 -6.18 1.08 -5.68
N SER A 327 -5.80 1.55 -4.49
CA SER A 327 -5.37 2.94 -4.30
C SER A 327 -4.16 2.98 -3.37
N ASP A 328 -3.13 3.71 -3.81
CA ASP A 328 -1.87 3.76 -3.09
C ASP A 328 -1.01 4.97 -3.47
N PHE A 329 0.14 5.12 -2.82
CA PHE A 329 1.11 6.17 -3.08
C PHE A 329 1.85 5.94 -4.40
N SER A 330 1.79 6.90 -5.32
CA SER A 330 2.55 6.84 -6.58
C SER A 330 3.99 7.36 -6.44
N TYR A 331 4.26 8.14 -5.43
CA TYR A 331 5.60 8.58 -5.04
C TYR A 331 5.65 8.95 -3.56
N LEU A 332 6.83 8.86 -2.98
CA LEU A 332 7.11 9.19 -1.59
C LEU A 332 8.12 10.35 -1.54
N PRO A 333 7.87 11.40 -0.75
CA PRO A 333 8.82 12.48 -0.56
C PRO A 333 9.95 12.05 0.37
N ASP A 334 11.12 12.70 0.22
CA ASP A 334 12.24 12.65 1.17
C ASP A 334 12.78 11.24 1.46
N VAL A 335 12.67 10.30 0.52
CA VAL A 335 13.26 8.95 0.65
C VAL A 335 14.78 9.07 0.72
N ARG A 336 15.37 8.51 1.79
CA ARG A 336 16.83 8.51 2.03
C ARG A 336 17.50 7.20 1.64
N ILE A 337 16.73 6.12 1.58
CA ILE A 337 17.24 4.79 1.22
C ILE A 337 17.60 4.77 -0.27
N ALA A 338 18.76 4.18 -0.57
CA ALA A 338 19.25 4.12 -1.93
C ALA A 338 18.52 3.11 -2.81
N GLY A 339 18.37 3.45 -4.09
CA GLY A 339 17.81 2.57 -5.12
C GLY A 339 16.59 3.16 -5.83
N GLU A 340 16.32 2.64 -7.00
CA GLU A 340 15.09 2.96 -7.74
C GLU A 340 13.90 2.34 -7.00
N ARG A 341 12.81 3.10 -6.83
CA ARG A 341 11.59 2.69 -6.08
C ARG A 341 11.86 2.33 -4.61
N ALA A 342 12.83 3.01 -4.00
CA ALA A 342 13.21 2.75 -2.61
C ALA A 342 12.10 3.10 -1.62
N PRO A 343 12.01 2.38 -0.49
CA PRO A 343 11.01 2.61 0.53
C PRO A 343 11.32 3.86 1.38
N LEU A 344 10.28 4.38 2.01
CA LEU A 344 10.41 5.20 3.20
C LEU A 344 10.23 4.30 4.42
N VAL A 345 11.14 4.38 5.37
CA VAL A 345 11.07 3.65 6.64
C VAL A 345 10.87 4.66 7.75
N SER A 346 9.72 4.63 8.39
CA SER A 346 9.34 5.67 9.35
C SER A 346 8.83 5.08 10.65
N THR A 347 9.35 5.58 11.75
CA THR A 347 8.86 5.27 13.09
C THR A 347 8.25 6.50 13.73
N LYS A 348 7.30 6.29 14.63
CA LYS A 348 6.72 7.34 15.43
C LYS A 348 6.90 7.02 16.92
N ALA A 349 7.61 7.90 17.60
CA ALA A 349 7.81 7.81 19.04
C ALA A 349 7.48 9.15 19.69
N HIS A 350 6.71 9.13 20.79
CA HIS A 350 6.36 10.32 21.58
C HIS A 350 5.81 11.50 20.78
N GLY A 351 4.96 11.20 19.76
CA GLY A 351 4.32 12.23 18.95
C GLY A 351 5.18 12.84 17.82
N SER A 352 6.45 12.45 17.71
CA SER A 352 7.34 12.83 16.60
C SER A 352 7.61 11.64 15.69
N SER A 353 7.65 11.87 14.37
CA SER A 353 8.09 10.85 13.41
C SER A 353 9.55 11.07 13.05
N SER A 354 10.30 9.98 12.94
CA SER A 354 11.66 9.98 12.42
C SER A 354 11.79 8.90 11.35
N ASP A 355 12.62 9.15 10.33
CA ASP A 355 12.85 8.20 9.26
C ASP A 355 14.23 7.57 9.42
N TYR A 356 14.28 6.28 9.18
CA TYR A 356 15.53 5.53 9.16
C TYR A 356 16.24 5.72 7.83
N GLU A 357 17.57 5.66 7.86
CA GLU A 357 18.43 5.75 6.68
C GLU A 357 18.68 4.37 6.05
N SER A 358 18.32 3.30 6.76
CA SER A 358 18.41 1.92 6.31
C SER A 358 17.15 1.14 6.67
N TYR A 359 16.68 0.31 5.75
CA TYR A 359 15.57 -0.61 6.03
C TYR A 359 15.97 -1.70 7.03
N LEU A 360 17.27 -1.99 7.15
CA LEU A 360 17.82 -2.96 8.11
C LEU A 360 17.69 -2.50 9.57
N ASP A 361 17.41 -1.20 9.78
CA ASP A 361 17.16 -0.66 11.11
C ASP A 361 15.73 -0.89 11.60
N ALA A 362 14.80 -1.24 10.70
CA ALA A 362 13.43 -1.57 11.04
C ALA A 362 13.35 -2.95 11.71
N LYS A 363 13.05 -2.97 13.01
CA LYS A 363 13.02 -4.19 13.83
C LYS A 363 11.62 -4.45 14.39
N GLY A 364 10.58 -4.19 13.60
CA GLY A 364 9.19 -4.23 14.01
C GLY A 364 8.69 -2.95 14.69
N ASP A 365 9.51 -1.92 14.77
CA ASP A 365 9.22 -0.62 15.38
C ASP A 365 8.93 0.49 14.37
N ALA A 366 9.13 0.21 13.08
CA ALA A 366 8.95 1.15 11.98
C ALA A 366 8.07 0.58 10.88
N ASP A 367 7.32 1.45 10.26
CA ASP A 367 6.59 1.17 9.03
C ASP A 367 7.55 1.23 7.83
N ILE A 368 7.41 0.30 6.90
CA ILE A 368 8.19 0.21 5.66
C ILE A 368 7.21 0.29 4.51
N PHE A 369 7.21 1.39 3.78
CA PHE A 369 6.28 1.57 2.68
C PHE A 369 6.96 2.04 1.40
N PHE A 370 6.54 1.46 0.29
CA PHE A 370 7.09 1.63 -1.03
C PHE A 370 6.20 2.48 -1.93
N PRO A 371 6.78 3.26 -2.86
CA PRO A 371 5.96 3.89 -3.89
C PRO A 371 5.44 2.84 -4.86
N THR A 372 4.16 2.87 -5.18
CA THR A 372 3.55 2.01 -6.19
C THR A 372 3.73 2.60 -7.58
N ASP A 373 4.49 1.91 -8.42
CA ASP A 373 4.54 2.19 -9.86
C ASP A 373 3.29 1.62 -10.54
N PHE A 374 2.31 2.47 -10.82
CA PHE A 374 1.01 2.05 -11.36
C PHE A 374 1.08 1.50 -12.78
N LEU A 375 2.10 1.88 -13.58
CA LEU A 375 2.30 1.28 -14.90
C LEU A 375 2.87 -0.13 -14.76
N LEU A 376 3.76 -0.34 -13.80
CA LEU A 376 4.27 -1.67 -13.48
C LEU A 376 3.17 -2.54 -12.85
N LEU A 377 2.32 -1.99 -12.00
CA LEU A 377 1.14 -2.68 -11.45
C LEU A 377 0.21 -3.18 -12.57
N GLU A 378 -0.07 -2.34 -13.58
CA GLU A 378 -0.86 -2.71 -14.74
C GLU A 378 -0.24 -3.89 -15.50
N GLN A 379 1.07 -3.90 -15.65
CA GLN A 379 1.78 -5.00 -16.34
C GLN A 379 1.77 -6.29 -15.53
N ILE A 380 1.95 -6.20 -14.22
CA ILE A 380 1.84 -7.35 -13.31
C ILE A 380 0.42 -7.93 -13.39
N ASP A 381 -0.63 -7.08 -13.33
CA ASP A 381 -2.03 -7.52 -13.47
C ASP A 381 -2.28 -8.21 -14.83
N HIS A 382 -1.78 -7.64 -15.91
CA HIS A 382 -1.86 -8.22 -17.26
C HIS A 382 -1.07 -9.55 -17.38
N TYR A 383 0.08 -9.66 -16.72
CA TYR A 383 0.85 -10.90 -16.65
C TYR A 383 0.07 -11.99 -15.88
N CYS A 384 -0.42 -11.67 -14.68
CA CYS A 384 -1.17 -12.59 -13.84
C CYS A 384 -2.48 -13.03 -14.47
N SER A 385 -3.16 -12.16 -15.24
CA SER A 385 -4.36 -12.50 -16.01
C SER A 385 -4.08 -13.40 -17.23
N GLY A 386 -2.81 -13.65 -17.55
CA GLY A 386 -2.38 -14.46 -18.71
C GLY A 386 -2.41 -13.74 -20.05
N TRP A 387 -2.56 -12.40 -20.07
CA TRP A 387 -2.45 -11.58 -21.29
C TRP A 387 -0.99 -11.32 -21.67
N LEU A 388 -0.19 -10.77 -20.75
CA LEU A 388 1.23 -10.53 -20.96
C LEU A 388 1.98 -11.87 -20.86
N LYS A 389 2.94 -12.11 -21.77
CA LYS A 389 3.76 -13.33 -21.82
C LYS A 389 5.22 -12.95 -21.69
N LEU A 390 5.92 -13.68 -20.86
CA LEU A 390 7.38 -13.63 -20.75
C LEU A 390 8.02 -14.69 -21.66
N HIS A 391 9.32 -14.55 -21.91
CA HIS A 391 10.07 -15.54 -22.69
C HIS A 391 10.02 -16.92 -22.00
N GLY A 392 9.60 -17.96 -22.77
CA GLY A 392 9.50 -19.33 -22.26
C GLY A 392 8.15 -19.72 -21.67
N ASP A 393 7.21 -18.80 -21.52
CA ASP A 393 5.86 -19.10 -21.05
C ASP A 393 5.08 -20.00 -22.02
N LYS A 394 4.33 -20.96 -21.46
CA LYS A 394 3.35 -21.74 -22.22
C LYS A 394 2.28 -20.81 -22.79
N PRO A 395 1.63 -21.17 -23.94
CA PRO A 395 0.55 -20.37 -24.50
C PRO A 395 -0.54 -20.15 -23.45
N LYS A 396 -0.64 -18.94 -22.92
CA LYS A 396 -1.74 -18.52 -22.07
C LYS A 396 -2.84 -17.93 -22.95
N THR A 397 -4.09 -18.16 -22.62
CA THR A 397 -5.26 -17.71 -23.39
C THR A 397 -5.94 -16.48 -22.77
N GLY A 398 -5.23 -15.80 -21.87
CA GLY A 398 -5.74 -14.62 -21.18
C GLY A 398 -6.07 -13.49 -22.15
N LYS A 399 -7.07 -12.68 -21.79
CA LYS A 399 -7.47 -11.49 -22.53
C LYS A 399 -6.96 -10.25 -21.85
N LYS A 400 -6.66 -9.22 -22.64
CA LYS A 400 -6.32 -7.91 -22.11
C LYS A 400 -7.46 -7.39 -21.25
N ARG A 401 -7.16 -7.02 -20.02
CA ARG A 401 -8.11 -6.37 -19.12
C ARG A 401 -8.32 -4.92 -19.54
N ARG A 402 -9.46 -4.35 -19.21
CA ARG A 402 -9.68 -2.90 -19.33
C ARG A 402 -9.20 -2.26 -18.04
N THR A 403 -8.24 -1.36 -18.17
CA THR A 403 -7.57 -0.72 -17.05
C THR A 403 -7.65 0.79 -17.18
N ILE A 404 -7.68 1.47 -16.05
CA ILE A 404 -7.57 2.92 -15.96
C ILE A 404 -6.80 3.29 -14.68
N ILE A 405 -5.92 4.28 -14.80
CA ILE A 405 -5.19 4.88 -13.70
C ILE A 405 -5.67 6.33 -13.59
N LEU A 406 -6.18 6.69 -12.42
CA LEU A 406 -6.66 8.03 -12.10
C LEU A 406 -5.90 8.55 -10.89
N ASP A 407 -5.61 9.86 -10.83
CA ASP A 407 -5.25 10.47 -9.56
C ASP A 407 -6.48 10.53 -8.64
N THR A 408 -6.25 10.70 -7.34
CA THR A 408 -7.33 10.68 -6.34
C THR A 408 -8.37 11.77 -6.61
N SER A 409 -7.95 12.95 -7.09
CA SER A 409 -8.88 14.03 -7.41
C SER A 409 -9.81 13.63 -8.56
N SER A 410 -9.28 13.12 -9.68
CA SER A 410 -10.07 12.67 -10.83
C SER A 410 -11.03 11.53 -10.48
N PHE A 411 -10.57 10.57 -9.66
CA PHE A 411 -11.43 9.48 -9.20
C PHE A 411 -12.59 10.01 -8.34
N MET A 412 -12.30 10.91 -7.40
CA MET A 412 -13.32 11.45 -6.50
C MET A 412 -14.23 12.48 -7.18
N GLU A 413 -13.78 13.17 -8.22
CA GLU A 413 -14.64 14.01 -9.05
C GLU A 413 -15.61 13.18 -9.88
N GLU A 414 -15.18 12.01 -10.39
CA GLU A 414 -16.01 11.12 -11.20
C GLU A 414 -17.02 10.33 -10.36
N PHE A 415 -16.57 9.75 -9.24
CA PHE A 415 -17.35 8.77 -8.48
C PHE A 415 -17.77 9.27 -7.09
N GLY A 416 -17.11 10.29 -6.56
CA GLY A 416 -17.33 10.77 -5.20
C GLY A 416 -18.35 11.92 -5.13
N LEU A 417 -18.35 12.57 -3.97
CA LEU A 417 -19.14 13.78 -3.70
C LEU A 417 -18.22 14.90 -3.20
N PRO A 418 -17.44 15.54 -4.09
CA PRO A 418 -16.42 16.54 -3.71
C PRO A 418 -16.95 17.70 -2.86
N SER A 419 -18.24 18.08 -3.03
CA SER A 419 -18.87 19.12 -2.23
C SER A 419 -18.93 18.79 -0.73
N LYS A 420 -18.88 17.53 -0.36
CA LYS A 420 -18.95 17.05 1.04
C LYS A 420 -17.64 17.18 1.80
N THR A 421 -16.52 17.25 1.09
CA THR A 421 -15.17 17.40 1.67
C THR A 421 -14.60 18.81 1.45
N ARG A 422 -15.39 19.74 0.88
CA ARG A 422 -15.00 21.11 0.60
C ARG A 422 -15.16 21.99 1.83
N LEU A 423 -14.17 22.84 2.08
CA LEU A 423 -14.16 23.85 3.13
C LEU A 423 -14.90 25.12 2.68
N LYS A 424 -15.12 26.08 3.58
CA LYS A 424 -15.86 27.31 3.28
C LYS A 424 -15.16 28.22 2.26
N ASP A 425 -13.81 28.23 2.25
CA ASP A 425 -13.00 28.97 1.28
C ASP A 425 -12.91 28.33 -0.10
N GLY A 426 -13.53 27.15 -0.28
CA GLY A 426 -13.49 26.38 -1.52
C GLY A 426 -12.39 25.34 -1.60
N TYR A 427 -11.40 25.33 -0.69
CA TYR A 427 -10.35 24.34 -0.62
C TYR A 427 -10.94 22.95 -0.30
N ASN A 428 -10.41 21.92 -0.93
CA ASN A 428 -10.86 20.55 -0.71
C ASN A 428 -9.68 19.64 -0.32
N PRO A 429 -9.51 19.31 0.97
CA PRO A 429 -8.36 18.53 1.41
C PRO A 429 -8.23 17.17 0.71
N LEU A 430 -9.35 16.52 0.36
CA LEU A 430 -9.32 15.22 -0.34
C LEU A 430 -8.74 15.35 -1.76
N LEU A 431 -9.06 16.42 -2.47
CA LEU A 431 -8.62 16.63 -3.85
C LEU A 431 -7.24 17.30 -3.93
N ASP A 432 -6.96 18.22 -2.99
CA ASP A 432 -5.82 19.12 -3.06
C ASP A 432 -4.57 18.57 -2.36
N ASP A 433 -4.70 17.75 -1.29
CA ASP A 433 -3.59 17.27 -0.48
C ASP A 433 -3.11 15.85 -0.86
N PHE A 434 -3.91 15.04 -1.57
CA PHE A 434 -3.60 13.65 -1.92
C PHE A 434 -3.10 13.48 -3.37
N LYS A 435 -2.24 14.40 -3.82
CA LYS A 435 -1.70 14.40 -5.20
C LYS A 435 -0.70 13.26 -5.48
N ASN A 436 -0.16 12.67 -4.44
CA ASN A 436 0.76 11.54 -4.53
C ASN A 436 0.06 10.18 -4.45
N THR A 437 -1.26 10.14 -4.42
CA THR A 437 -2.03 8.90 -4.43
C THR A 437 -2.80 8.75 -5.74
N LYS A 438 -2.94 7.51 -6.21
CA LYS A 438 -3.69 7.17 -7.42
C LYS A 438 -4.61 6.00 -7.18
N PHE A 439 -5.60 5.90 -8.04
CA PHE A 439 -6.49 4.74 -8.16
C PHE A 439 -6.14 3.95 -9.41
N TYR A 440 -6.14 2.65 -9.28
CA TYR A 440 -6.06 1.68 -10.36
C TYR A 440 -7.34 0.87 -10.40
N LEU A 441 -8.03 0.89 -11.53
CA LEU A 441 -9.21 0.06 -11.77
C LEU A 441 -8.90 -0.90 -12.91
N SER A 442 -9.25 -2.16 -12.72
CA SER A 442 -9.04 -3.21 -13.72
C SER A 442 -10.25 -4.14 -13.76
N VAL A 443 -10.82 -4.33 -14.94
CA VAL A 443 -11.97 -5.20 -15.13
C VAL A 443 -11.72 -6.21 -16.26
N PRO A 444 -12.18 -7.47 -16.10
CA PRO A 444 -12.03 -8.46 -17.16
C PRO A 444 -12.85 -8.06 -18.39
N THR A 445 -12.28 -8.28 -19.59
CA THR A 445 -13.02 -8.11 -20.84
C THR A 445 -13.86 -9.34 -21.11
N HIS A 446 -15.17 -9.20 -21.09
CA HIS A 446 -16.07 -10.27 -21.52
C HIS A 446 -16.13 -10.34 -23.05
N ASN A 447 -16.30 -11.53 -23.61
CA ASN A 447 -16.71 -11.62 -25.01
C ASN A 447 -18.11 -11.02 -25.10
N ILE A 448 -18.27 -9.94 -25.81
CA ILE A 448 -19.58 -9.60 -26.39
C ILE A 448 -19.83 -10.70 -27.42
N LYS A 449 -20.67 -11.65 -27.08
CA LYS A 449 -21.23 -12.62 -28.04
C LYS A 449 -22.30 -11.91 -28.82
#